data_25a7e4a6e9afc3993e2499711bb4dc45
#
_entry.id   25a7e4a6e9afc3993e2499711bb4dc45
#
_cell.length_a   1.000
_cell.length_b   1.000
_cell.length_c   1.000
_cell.angle_alpha   90.00
_cell.angle_beta   90.00
_cell.angle_gamma   90.00
#
_symmetry.space_group_name_H-M   'P 1'
#
loop_
_entity.id
_entity.type
_entity.pdbx_description
1 polymer ?
#
loop_
_entity_poly.entity_id
_entity_poly.type
_entity_poly.pdbx_seq_one_letter_code
_entity_poly.pdbx_strand_id
1 'polypeptide(L)'
;VGGGGAAAPGSVGASGNDSTFSTITSAGGGGGGSEQNNGASGGSGGGGGGHGGSTPGIFSGGSGDTPDVDPNQGNSGGNSTGKPPGETRRAGGGGGALEAGNTDGQNQGGDGAPNTILGPDTTYAGGGAGGGEQTDGPLSGAPFAGGAGGGGASGGSGGNDPGAAGTANTGGGGG
;
A
#
# COMPACT_ATOMS: atom_id res chain seq x y z
N VAL A 1 -12.20 16.29 -5.92
CA VAL A 1 -11.60 15.14 -5.24
C VAL A 1 -11.05 14.19 -6.29
N GLY A 2 -9.78 13.77 -6.17
CA GLY A 2 -9.15 12.83 -7.04
C GLY A 2 -9.74 11.42 -6.91
N GLY A 3 -9.83 10.71 -8.01
CA GLY A 3 -10.24 9.30 -8.04
C GLY A 3 -9.09 8.40 -7.59
N GLY A 4 -9.41 7.24 -6.99
CA GLY A 4 -8.43 6.19 -6.69
C GLY A 4 -7.80 5.62 -7.95
N GLY A 5 -6.56 5.13 -7.84
CA GLY A 5 -5.89 4.43 -8.93
C GLY A 5 -6.55 3.09 -9.26
N ALA A 6 -6.60 2.74 -10.54
CA ALA A 6 -7.15 1.47 -10.98
C ALA A 6 -6.21 0.31 -10.66
N ALA A 7 -6.77 -0.84 -10.29
CA ALA A 7 -6.03 -2.09 -10.23
C ALA A 7 -5.55 -2.48 -11.64
N ALA A 8 -4.32 -2.99 -11.71
CA ALA A 8 -3.71 -3.43 -12.97
C ALA A 8 -3.14 -4.85 -12.80
N PRO A 9 -3.94 -5.91 -13.00
CA PRO A 9 -3.49 -7.28 -12.86
C PRO A 9 -2.23 -7.57 -13.68
N GLY A 10 -1.17 -8.04 -13.04
CA GLY A 10 0.13 -8.32 -13.68
C GLY A 10 0.99 -7.10 -14.04
N SER A 11 0.55 -5.89 -13.69
CA SER A 11 1.29 -4.65 -13.92
C SER A 11 1.28 -3.80 -12.64
N VAL A 12 2.15 -2.80 -12.55
CA VAL A 12 2.12 -1.82 -11.46
C VAL A 12 0.75 -1.14 -11.44
N GLY A 13 0.12 -1.08 -10.27
CA GLY A 13 -1.16 -0.39 -10.10
C GLY A 13 -1.06 1.08 -10.51
N ALA A 14 -2.13 1.63 -11.04
CA ALA A 14 -2.16 3.06 -11.34
C ALA A 14 -2.12 3.88 -10.05
N SER A 15 -1.40 5.01 -10.07
CA SER A 15 -1.49 5.96 -8.96
C SER A 15 -2.85 6.66 -8.96
N GLY A 16 -3.29 7.06 -7.77
CA GLY A 16 -4.48 7.89 -7.62
C GLY A 16 -4.28 9.28 -8.23
N ASN A 17 -5.38 9.94 -8.54
CA ASN A 17 -5.37 11.31 -9.05
C ASN A 17 -5.26 12.30 -7.88
N ASP A 18 -4.70 13.46 -8.14
CA ASP A 18 -4.63 14.55 -7.18
C ASP A 18 -6.02 15.07 -6.79
N SER A 19 -6.15 15.50 -5.55
CA SER A 19 -7.30 16.27 -5.07
C SER A 19 -6.92 17.72 -4.98
N THR A 20 -7.74 18.60 -5.55
CA THR A 20 -7.49 20.05 -5.51
C THR A 20 -8.65 20.78 -4.85
N PHE A 21 -8.33 21.67 -3.92
CA PHE A 21 -9.26 22.61 -3.32
C PHE A 21 -8.67 24.02 -3.40
N SER A 22 -9.26 24.87 -4.23
CA SER A 22 -8.72 26.20 -4.55
C SER A 22 -7.30 26.09 -5.11
N THR A 23 -6.30 26.61 -4.42
CA THR A 23 -4.88 26.56 -4.78
C THR A 23 -4.11 25.44 -4.08
N ILE A 24 -4.79 24.66 -3.21
CA ILE A 24 -4.17 23.57 -2.46
C ILE A 24 -4.36 22.28 -3.26
N THR A 25 -3.26 21.58 -3.55
CA THR A 25 -3.28 20.28 -4.19
C THR A 25 -2.68 19.24 -3.26
N SER A 26 -3.43 18.16 -3.03
CA SER A 26 -2.92 16.95 -2.38
C SER A 26 -2.65 15.89 -3.44
N ALA A 27 -1.44 15.39 -3.49
CA ALA A 27 -1.04 14.36 -4.44
C ALA A 27 -1.78 13.05 -4.19
N GLY A 28 -2.13 12.37 -5.27
CA GLY A 28 -2.68 11.01 -5.20
C GLY A 28 -1.66 10.02 -4.66
N GLY A 29 -2.13 8.93 -4.05
CA GLY A 29 -1.27 7.84 -3.57
C GLY A 29 -0.63 7.07 -4.74
N GLY A 30 0.59 6.59 -4.55
CA GLY A 30 1.31 5.76 -5.52
C GLY A 30 0.71 4.37 -5.67
N GLY A 31 0.69 3.83 -6.88
CA GLY A 31 0.25 2.47 -7.17
C GLY A 31 1.19 1.41 -6.58
N GLY A 32 0.65 0.31 -6.09
CA GLY A 32 1.44 -0.83 -5.61
C GLY A 32 2.22 -1.50 -6.75
N GLY A 33 3.41 -1.99 -6.46
CA GLY A 33 4.22 -2.76 -7.39
C GLY A 33 3.57 -4.10 -7.70
N SER A 34 3.63 -4.52 -8.95
CA SER A 34 3.32 -5.88 -9.35
C SER A 34 4.53 -6.79 -9.14
N GLU A 35 4.41 -8.06 -9.54
CA GLU A 35 5.52 -9.00 -9.52
C GLU A 35 6.80 -8.39 -10.12
N GLN A 36 7.89 -8.40 -9.35
CA GLN A 36 9.22 -7.88 -9.73
C GLN A 36 9.29 -6.37 -10.07
N ASN A 37 8.37 -5.56 -9.58
CA ASN A 37 8.39 -4.11 -9.78
C ASN A 37 8.36 -3.34 -8.45
N ASN A 38 8.98 -2.19 -8.44
CA ASN A 38 8.88 -1.24 -7.35
C ASN A 38 7.48 -0.64 -7.27
N GLY A 39 7.08 -0.21 -6.09
CA GLY A 39 5.89 0.62 -5.91
C GLY A 39 6.11 2.01 -6.50
N ALA A 40 5.04 2.65 -6.93
CA ALA A 40 5.08 4.01 -7.45
C ALA A 40 5.11 5.04 -6.30
N SER A 41 5.80 6.17 -6.54
CA SER A 41 5.79 7.30 -5.62
C SER A 41 4.47 8.07 -5.72
N GLY A 42 4.12 8.79 -4.66
CA GLY A 42 2.91 9.61 -4.59
C GLY A 42 2.82 10.38 -3.29
N GLY A 43 1.68 10.97 -2.95
CA GLY A 43 1.41 11.57 -1.63
C GLY A 43 1.70 10.57 -0.51
N SER A 44 1.18 9.36 -0.61
CA SER A 44 1.70 8.16 0.08
C SER A 44 2.24 7.20 -0.97
N GLY A 45 3.37 6.53 -0.72
CA GLY A 45 3.99 5.61 -1.67
C GLY A 45 3.32 4.25 -1.73
N GLY A 46 3.28 3.61 -2.90
CA GLY A 46 2.82 2.23 -3.08
C GLY A 46 3.83 1.22 -2.53
N GLY A 47 3.38 0.07 -2.06
CA GLY A 47 4.27 -1.03 -1.63
C GLY A 47 5.04 -1.66 -2.78
N GLY A 48 6.24 -2.18 -2.51
CA GLY A 48 7.03 -2.93 -3.48
C GLY A 48 6.39 -4.28 -3.82
N GLY A 49 6.42 -4.67 -5.08
CA GLY A 49 5.81 -5.90 -5.57
C GLY A 49 6.51 -7.16 -5.06
N GLY A 50 5.77 -8.22 -4.95
CA GLY A 50 6.29 -9.54 -4.56
C GLY A 50 7.24 -10.10 -5.62
N HIS A 51 8.00 -11.11 -5.23
CA HIS A 51 8.90 -11.79 -6.12
C HIS A 51 8.21 -12.93 -6.88
N GLY A 52 8.30 -12.92 -8.21
CA GLY A 52 7.90 -14.03 -9.06
C GLY A 52 9.12 -14.71 -9.67
N GLY A 53 9.26 -16.02 -9.50
CA GLY A 53 10.33 -16.79 -10.11
C GLY A 53 11.47 -17.19 -9.15
N SER A 54 12.60 -17.62 -9.70
CA SER A 54 13.71 -18.24 -8.96
C SER A 54 14.82 -17.27 -8.56
N THR A 55 14.77 -16.01 -9.00
CA THR A 55 15.85 -15.05 -8.75
C THR A 55 15.51 -14.18 -7.54
N PRO A 56 16.33 -14.22 -6.47
CA PRO A 56 16.11 -13.37 -5.32
C PRO A 56 16.14 -11.88 -5.70
N GLY A 57 15.21 -11.11 -5.20
CA GLY A 57 15.19 -9.66 -5.39
C GLY A 57 14.32 -8.98 -4.35
N ILE A 58 14.74 -7.80 -3.89
CA ILE A 58 13.92 -6.91 -3.07
C ILE A 58 13.45 -5.78 -3.98
N PHE A 59 12.14 -5.54 -4.01
CA PHE A 59 11.54 -4.44 -4.74
C PHE A 59 11.13 -3.36 -3.76
N SER A 60 11.57 -2.16 -4.02
CA SER A 60 11.36 -1.02 -3.12
C SER A 60 9.90 -0.56 -3.15
N GLY A 61 9.40 -0.13 -1.99
CA GLY A 61 8.23 0.69 -1.95
C GLY A 61 8.48 2.06 -2.61
N GLY A 62 7.44 2.68 -3.11
CA GLY A 62 7.48 4.04 -3.64
C GLY A 62 7.69 5.07 -2.52
N SER A 63 8.32 6.19 -2.85
CA SER A 63 8.45 7.32 -1.91
C SER A 63 7.09 7.93 -1.62
N GLY A 64 6.84 8.25 -0.37
CA GLY A 64 5.77 9.15 0.03
C GLY A 64 6.20 10.61 -0.15
N ASP A 65 5.30 11.54 0.16
CA ASP A 65 5.54 12.97 0.05
C ASP A 65 6.16 13.40 -1.29
N THR A 66 5.54 12.92 -2.34
CA THR A 66 5.98 13.24 -3.72
C THR A 66 4.83 13.92 -4.48
N PRO A 67 4.98 15.21 -4.85
CA PRO A 67 6.14 16.07 -4.62
C PRO A 67 6.35 16.38 -3.13
N ASP A 68 7.62 16.65 -2.75
CA ASP A 68 8.01 17.05 -1.39
C ASP A 68 7.36 18.41 -1.04
N VAL A 69 6.56 18.43 0.02
CA VAL A 69 5.85 19.63 0.50
C VAL A 69 5.83 19.69 2.02
N ASP A 70 5.58 20.87 2.55
CA ASP A 70 5.38 21.10 3.98
C ASP A 70 3.97 21.67 4.25
N PRO A 71 3.12 21.00 5.04
CA PRO A 71 3.38 19.74 5.75
C PRO A 71 3.40 18.52 4.80
N ASN A 72 4.15 17.48 5.22
CA ASN A 72 4.24 16.19 4.54
C ASN A 72 2.86 15.57 4.25
N GLN A 73 2.67 15.04 3.03
CA GLN A 73 1.39 14.48 2.59
C GLN A 73 1.20 12.99 2.91
N GLY A 74 2.30 12.27 3.22
CA GLY A 74 2.23 10.84 3.53
C GLY A 74 3.60 10.17 3.50
N ASN A 75 3.62 8.89 3.79
CA ASN A 75 4.85 8.12 3.99
C ASN A 75 5.12 7.12 2.87
N SER A 76 6.35 6.61 2.83
CA SER A 76 6.77 5.63 1.83
C SER A 76 6.08 4.28 2.02
N GLY A 77 5.89 3.57 0.93
CA GLY A 77 5.52 2.16 0.97
C GLY A 77 6.67 1.28 1.48
N GLY A 78 6.32 0.10 1.97
CA GLY A 78 7.27 -0.90 2.44
C GLY A 78 7.95 -1.64 1.27
N ASN A 79 9.15 -2.13 1.50
CA ASN A 79 9.85 -2.98 0.56
C ASN A 79 9.30 -4.42 0.59
N SER A 80 9.38 -5.12 -0.53
CA SER A 80 9.16 -6.56 -0.53
C SER A 80 10.30 -7.30 0.19
N THR A 81 10.06 -8.55 0.58
CA THR A 81 11.14 -9.43 1.03
C THR A 81 11.71 -10.19 -0.16
N GLY A 82 13.04 -10.22 -0.25
CA GLY A 82 13.72 -11.17 -1.12
C GLY A 82 13.47 -12.61 -0.64
N LYS A 83 13.47 -13.57 -1.56
CA LYS A 83 13.31 -15.00 -1.22
C LYS A 83 14.67 -15.71 -1.17
N PRO A 84 15.23 -15.99 0.02
CA PRO A 84 16.14 -17.11 0.16
C PRO A 84 15.40 -18.43 -0.12
N PRO A 85 16.10 -19.51 -0.54
CA PRO A 85 15.47 -20.81 -0.71
C PRO A 85 14.73 -21.24 0.57
N GLY A 86 13.43 -21.54 0.47
CA GLY A 86 12.59 -21.98 1.61
C GLY A 86 11.79 -20.88 2.33
N GLU A 87 11.88 -19.62 1.93
CA GLU A 87 11.09 -18.55 2.52
C GLU A 87 9.92 -18.07 1.64
N THR A 88 8.95 -17.46 2.28
CA THR A 88 7.73 -16.93 1.63
C THR A 88 8.01 -15.64 0.86
N ARG A 89 7.38 -15.50 -0.29
CA ARG A 89 7.41 -14.26 -1.07
C ARG A 89 6.41 -13.27 -0.48
N ARG A 90 6.86 -12.06 -0.19
CA ARG A 90 6.02 -11.03 0.41
C ARG A 90 6.20 -9.70 -0.30
N ALA A 91 5.11 -9.12 -0.74
CA ALA A 91 5.09 -7.75 -1.22
C ALA A 91 5.22 -6.77 -0.03
N GLY A 92 5.49 -5.52 -0.28
CA GLY A 92 5.42 -4.46 0.74
C GLY A 92 4.01 -3.90 0.85
N GLY A 93 3.62 -3.41 2.03
CA GLY A 93 2.41 -2.62 2.21
C GLY A 93 2.58 -1.20 1.70
N GLY A 94 1.51 -0.53 1.31
CA GLY A 94 1.50 0.89 0.95
C GLY A 94 1.73 1.78 2.18
N GLY A 95 2.27 2.98 1.99
CA GLY A 95 2.37 3.99 3.05
C GLY A 95 1.02 4.60 3.39
N GLY A 96 0.84 4.98 4.63
CA GLY A 96 -0.29 5.78 5.12
C GLY A 96 0.09 7.25 5.34
N ALA A 97 -0.87 8.04 5.79
CA ALA A 97 -0.61 9.45 6.08
C ALA A 97 0.27 9.65 7.33
N LEU A 98 0.17 8.75 8.31
CA LEU A 98 0.94 8.84 9.56
C LEU A 98 2.16 7.92 9.55
N GLU A 99 2.10 6.78 8.85
CA GLU A 99 3.06 5.71 9.00
C GLU A 99 3.48 5.10 7.67
N ALA A 100 4.73 4.65 7.56
CA ALA A 100 5.22 3.93 6.40
C ALA A 100 4.66 2.50 6.34
N GLY A 101 4.56 1.93 5.15
CA GLY A 101 4.20 0.53 4.98
C GLY A 101 5.23 -0.41 5.63
N ASN A 102 4.80 -1.57 6.09
CA ASN A 102 5.57 -2.60 6.81
C ASN A 102 6.02 -2.22 8.24
N THR A 103 5.59 -1.10 8.81
CA THR A 103 6.01 -0.70 10.17
C THR A 103 5.47 -1.67 11.21
N ASP A 104 4.19 -2.03 11.14
CA ASP A 104 3.55 -2.99 12.04
C ASP A 104 3.85 -4.46 11.71
N GLY A 105 4.50 -4.69 10.61
CA GLY A 105 4.89 -6.01 10.14
C GLY A 105 4.96 -6.10 8.62
N GLN A 106 5.62 -7.12 8.13
CA GLN A 106 5.77 -7.34 6.69
C GLN A 106 4.42 -7.48 6.00
N ASN A 107 4.22 -6.87 4.87
CA ASN A 107 3.00 -6.78 4.05
C ASN A 107 1.91 -5.84 4.61
N GLN A 108 2.01 -5.33 5.83
CA GLN A 108 0.97 -4.47 6.39
C GLN A 108 1.04 -3.06 5.81
N GLY A 109 -0.13 -2.47 5.56
CA GLY A 109 -0.24 -1.08 5.17
C GLY A 109 0.06 -0.15 6.35
N GLY A 110 0.67 1.00 6.09
CA GLY A 110 0.92 2.03 7.10
C GLY A 110 -0.37 2.75 7.52
N ASP A 111 -0.44 3.15 8.77
CA ASP A 111 -1.61 3.81 9.32
C ASP A 111 -1.82 5.22 8.76
N GLY A 112 -3.09 5.58 8.63
CA GLY A 112 -3.55 6.92 8.31
C GLY A 112 -3.54 7.85 9.51
N ALA A 113 -3.83 9.12 9.27
CA ALA A 113 -3.85 10.15 10.29
C ALA A 113 -5.26 10.38 10.87
N PRO A 114 -5.40 10.55 12.19
CA PRO A 114 -6.66 10.90 12.81
C PRO A 114 -7.03 12.37 12.51
N ASN A 115 -8.33 12.65 12.37
CA ASN A 115 -8.84 14.00 12.12
C ASN A 115 -10.23 14.17 12.72
N THR A 116 -10.49 15.33 13.31
CA THR A 116 -11.76 15.67 13.96
C THR A 116 -12.59 16.70 13.20
N ILE A 117 -12.22 17.06 11.98
CA ILE A 117 -12.90 18.13 11.20
C ILE A 117 -14.39 17.85 10.95
N LEU A 118 -14.78 16.58 10.91
CA LEU A 118 -16.17 16.16 10.75
C LEU A 118 -16.87 15.80 12.06
N GLY A 119 -16.25 16.06 13.22
CA GLY A 119 -16.80 15.80 14.55
C GLY A 119 -16.00 14.71 15.29
N PRO A 120 -16.47 13.45 15.35
CA PRO A 120 -15.72 12.37 16.02
C PRO A 120 -14.35 12.14 15.39
N ASP A 121 -13.38 11.78 16.21
CA ASP A 121 -12.05 11.41 15.73
C ASP A 121 -12.15 10.23 14.75
N THR A 122 -11.70 10.46 13.53
CA THR A 122 -11.77 9.49 12.44
C THR A 122 -10.43 9.44 11.73
N THR A 123 -9.89 8.25 11.53
CA THR A 123 -8.62 8.04 10.83
C THR A 123 -8.87 7.96 9.32
N TYR A 124 -8.01 8.62 8.53
CA TYR A 124 -8.06 8.71 7.08
C TYR A 124 -6.73 8.36 6.43
N ALA A 125 -6.76 7.92 5.18
CA ALA A 125 -5.60 7.70 4.33
C ALA A 125 -4.63 6.62 4.85
N GLY A 126 -5.16 5.46 5.24
CA GLY A 126 -4.37 4.25 5.52
C GLY A 126 -3.87 3.59 4.25
N GLY A 127 -2.67 3.02 4.27
CA GLY A 127 -2.09 2.26 3.17
C GLY A 127 -2.74 0.89 2.98
N GLY A 128 -2.78 0.37 1.75
CA GLY A 128 -3.24 -0.99 1.49
C GLY A 128 -2.19 -2.04 1.85
N ALA A 129 -2.61 -3.25 2.17
CA ALA A 129 -1.70 -4.36 2.43
C ALA A 129 -1.06 -4.91 1.16
N GLY A 130 0.16 -5.39 1.26
CA GLY A 130 0.82 -6.13 0.20
C GLY A 130 0.45 -7.62 0.20
N GLY A 131 0.32 -8.21 -0.98
CA GLY A 131 0.09 -9.65 -1.12
C GLY A 131 1.32 -10.48 -0.68
N GLY A 132 1.09 -11.75 -0.38
CA GLY A 132 2.16 -12.69 -0.06
C GLY A 132 1.81 -14.09 -0.56
N GLU A 133 2.78 -14.76 -1.19
CA GLU A 133 2.67 -16.20 -1.46
C GLU A 133 3.11 -16.95 -0.22
N GLN A 134 2.28 -17.84 0.25
CA GLN A 134 2.63 -18.74 1.33
C GLN A 134 2.54 -20.18 0.88
N THR A 135 3.68 -20.80 0.77
CA THR A 135 3.77 -22.22 0.39
C THR A 135 3.78 -23.14 1.61
N ASP A 136 4.29 -22.70 2.75
CA ASP A 136 4.37 -23.56 3.95
C ASP A 136 4.55 -22.70 5.24
N GLY A 137 3.63 -22.78 6.20
CA GLY A 137 3.83 -22.17 7.52
C GLY A 137 2.56 -21.70 8.24
N PRO A 138 2.68 -21.30 9.52
CA PRO A 138 1.53 -20.97 10.38
C PRO A 138 0.77 -19.69 10.01
N LEU A 139 1.17 -18.98 8.98
CA LEU A 139 0.45 -17.81 8.45
C LEU A 139 -0.41 -18.13 7.23
N SER A 140 -0.61 -19.43 6.93
CA SER A 140 -1.43 -19.87 5.81
C SER A 140 -2.88 -19.45 6.01
N GLY A 141 -3.38 -18.54 5.19
CA GLY A 141 -4.80 -18.28 4.98
C GLY A 141 -5.36 -16.96 5.48
N ALA A 142 -4.68 -16.18 6.30
CA ALA A 142 -5.22 -14.88 6.72
C ALA A 142 -4.71 -13.76 5.78
N PRO A 143 -5.59 -12.88 5.30
CA PRO A 143 -5.16 -11.68 4.59
C PRO A 143 -4.37 -10.75 5.52
N PHE A 144 -3.34 -10.09 5.00
CA PHE A 144 -2.62 -9.04 5.73
C PHE A 144 -3.48 -7.79 5.86
N ALA A 145 -3.34 -7.11 6.98
CA ALA A 145 -4.16 -5.93 7.24
C ALA A 145 -3.66 -4.72 6.45
N GLY A 146 -4.60 -3.96 5.90
CA GLY A 146 -4.34 -2.58 5.51
C GLY A 146 -4.25 -1.70 6.74
N GLY A 147 -3.61 -0.55 6.62
CA GLY A 147 -3.48 0.45 7.68
C GLY A 147 -4.84 1.02 8.12
N ALA A 148 -4.91 1.46 9.37
CA ALA A 148 -6.07 2.18 9.89
C ALA A 148 -6.37 3.41 9.02
N GLY A 149 -7.65 3.77 8.87
CA GLY A 149 -8.05 4.87 7.98
C GLY A 149 -8.41 4.42 6.57
N GLY A 150 -8.84 3.18 6.42
CA GLY A 150 -9.48 2.65 5.23
C GLY A 150 -8.56 1.91 4.27
N GLY A 151 -7.37 1.50 4.71
CA GLY A 151 -6.51 0.62 3.91
C GLY A 151 -7.16 -0.74 3.65
N GLY A 152 -7.11 -1.22 2.41
CA GLY A 152 -7.62 -2.53 2.03
C GLY A 152 -6.70 -3.66 2.48
N ALA A 153 -7.27 -4.77 2.91
CA ALA A 153 -6.51 -5.98 3.24
C ALA A 153 -6.05 -6.69 1.96
N SER A 154 -4.96 -7.43 2.05
CA SER A 154 -4.50 -8.27 0.93
C SER A 154 -5.47 -9.42 0.64
N GLY A 155 -5.36 -9.98 -0.55
CA GLY A 155 -6.00 -11.25 -0.87
C GLY A 155 -5.48 -12.41 -0.01
N GLY A 156 -6.25 -13.48 0.06
CA GLY A 156 -5.87 -14.71 0.77
C GLY A 156 -4.75 -15.47 0.04
N SER A 157 -4.14 -16.44 0.73
CA SER A 157 -3.01 -17.23 0.24
C SER A 157 -3.32 -18.21 -0.90
N GLY A 158 -4.55 -18.29 -1.36
CA GLY A 158 -4.99 -19.24 -2.40
C GLY A 158 -4.66 -18.86 -3.85
N GLY A 159 -3.95 -17.77 -4.07
CA GLY A 159 -3.45 -17.35 -5.39
C GLY A 159 -4.48 -16.72 -6.33
N ASN A 160 -5.76 -16.76 -6.01
CA ASN A 160 -6.84 -16.19 -6.80
C ASN A 160 -7.79 -15.26 -6.00
N ASP A 161 -7.52 -15.05 -4.72
CA ASP A 161 -8.34 -14.13 -3.94
C ASP A 161 -7.83 -12.70 -4.14
N PRO A 162 -8.63 -11.81 -4.75
CA PRO A 162 -8.23 -10.43 -4.91
C PRO A 162 -8.13 -9.72 -3.57
N GLY A 163 -7.21 -8.79 -3.47
CA GLY A 163 -7.15 -7.87 -2.33
C GLY A 163 -8.43 -7.04 -2.20
N ALA A 164 -8.67 -6.54 -1.01
CA ALA A 164 -9.81 -5.67 -0.74
C ALA A 164 -9.55 -4.25 -1.25
N ALA A 165 -10.57 -3.63 -1.81
CA ALA A 165 -10.49 -2.19 -2.10
C ALA A 165 -10.34 -1.38 -0.81
N GLY A 166 -9.69 -0.24 -0.90
CA GLY A 166 -9.71 0.74 0.20
C GLY A 166 -11.14 1.20 0.49
N THR A 167 -11.40 1.59 1.73
CA THR A 167 -12.71 2.09 2.15
C THR A 167 -13.03 3.39 1.41
N ALA A 168 -14.20 3.46 0.81
CA ALA A 168 -14.63 4.66 0.07
C ALA A 168 -14.66 5.90 0.98
N ASN A 169 -14.28 7.04 0.43
CA ASN A 169 -14.25 8.34 1.09
C ASN A 169 -13.28 8.48 2.28
N THR A 170 -12.35 7.55 2.44
CA THR A 170 -11.29 7.64 3.46
C THR A 170 -9.93 8.01 2.88
N GLY A 171 -9.76 7.96 1.56
CA GLY A 171 -8.46 8.12 0.92
C GLY A 171 -7.54 6.91 1.11
N GLY A 172 -8.06 5.78 1.62
CA GLY A 172 -7.28 4.57 1.85
C GLY A 172 -6.91 3.85 0.56
N GLY A 173 -5.73 3.23 0.53
CA GLY A 173 -5.25 2.41 -0.58
C GLY A 173 -5.90 1.03 -0.63
N GLY A 174 -5.98 0.43 -1.81
CA GLY A 174 -6.37 -0.98 -1.97
C GLY A 174 -5.22 -1.94 -1.60
N GLY A 175 -5.56 -3.17 -1.18
CA GLY A 175 -4.64 -4.26 -0.87
C GLY A 175 -4.31 -5.17 -2.06
#